data_8ae7a0c387e56cb59881ad08226c4688
#
_entry.id   8ae7a0c387e56cb59881ad08226c4688
#
_cell.length_a   1.000
_cell.length_b   1.000
_cell.length_c   1.000
_cell.angle_alpha   90.00
_cell.angle_beta   90.00
_cell.angle_gamma   90.00
#
_symmetry.space_group_name_H-M   'P 1'
#
loop_
_entity.id
_entity.type
_entity.pdbx_description
1 polymer ?
#
loop_
_entity_poly.entity_id
_entity_poly.type
_entity_poly.pdbx_seq_one_letter_code
_entity_poly.pdbx_strand_id
1 'polypeptide(L)'
;MYVESGFDYLYDKVGMYDCIRGVICDERPASSITHEWQQVDDIRDHMLYFLENHDEQRIASDFFAGNPWKGVPGMIVSALLQQNPVMVYAGQEFGERGMDKEGFSGRDGRSTIFDYWTSEAIYKGFFNQEELTTDEKKLSLVYQGLLRFCNREKAVREGLTFDLMYVNNQSYQFNPRKQFVFLRKADDEVLLVVANFDQKRVQINVTIPAHAYDFLGLPEREVEMTDLLSGFTKTVELKRDGQVALDVEANYGRIYKFNVKEKPMDYVLNTHNKEEFPPAHTAEHLLNQVMVRMFGAERSNNAHIERKKSKMTFILDHKPNRKEEKAIVDEMNRLIAEDLPVTFEMVDRNHIPEGVSLDKLPDDASEMLRLVRIGDFDVCPCIGKHVRSTSQIGRFELLGTNWDEAKHAFRIRFKVVV
;
A
#
# COMPACT_ATOMS: atom_id res chain seq x y z
N MET A 1 -3.09 24.50 -25.08
CA MET A 1 -4.46 24.80 -25.57
C MET A 1 -5.52 24.13 -24.72
N TYR A 2 -5.69 22.79 -24.66
CA TYR A 2 -6.80 22.18 -23.88
C TYR A 2 -6.66 22.40 -22.37
N VAL A 3 -5.48 22.20 -21.81
CA VAL A 3 -5.20 22.46 -20.37
C VAL A 3 -5.42 23.93 -20.03
N GLU A 4 -4.93 24.84 -20.84
CA GLU A 4 -5.16 26.28 -20.70
C GLU A 4 -6.63 26.68 -20.84
N SER A 5 -7.44 25.84 -21.50
CA SER A 5 -8.89 26.01 -21.64
C SER A 5 -9.69 25.46 -20.47
N GLY A 6 -9.02 24.94 -19.40
CA GLY A 6 -9.66 24.50 -18.16
C GLY A 6 -10.00 23.00 -18.09
N PHE A 7 -9.46 22.17 -18.96
CA PHE A 7 -9.57 20.71 -18.80
C PHE A 7 -8.58 20.22 -17.75
N ASP A 8 -9.05 19.47 -16.76
CA ASP A 8 -8.21 18.89 -15.73
C ASP A 8 -7.42 17.68 -16.28
N TYR A 9 -8.08 16.82 -17.05
CA TYR A 9 -7.48 15.61 -17.64
C TYR A 9 -7.90 15.41 -19.10
N LEU A 10 -7.01 14.78 -19.86
CA LEU A 10 -7.16 14.44 -21.26
C LEU A 10 -6.89 12.95 -21.47
N TYR A 11 -7.72 12.24 -22.22
CA TYR A 11 -7.43 10.87 -22.64
C TYR A 11 -6.18 10.83 -23.52
N ASP A 12 -5.22 10.02 -23.14
CA ASP A 12 -4.07 9.70 -24.01
C ASP A 12 -4.40 8.52 -24.94
N LYS A 13 -5.29 8.79 -25.91
CA LYS A 13 -5.75 7.79 -26.88
C LYS A 13 -4.69 7.52 -27.95
N VAL A 14 -4.21 8.55 -28.62
CA VAL A 14 -3.34 8.44 -29.80
C VAL A 14 -1.90 8.11 -29.40
N GLY A 15 -1.45 8.55 -28.23
CA GLY A 15 -0.13 8.26 -27.68
C GLY A 15 -0.09 6.93 -26.93
N MET A 16 -0.30 6.98 -25.63
CA MET A 16 -0.07 5.83 -24.75
C MET A 16 -1.01 4.65 -25.02
N TYR A 17 -2.33 4.89 -25.22
CA TYR A 17 -3.26 3.80 -25.47
C TYR A 17 -2.91 3.04 -26.76
N ASP A 18 -2.77 3.75 -27.89
CA ASP A 18 -2.46 3.10 -29.20
C ASP A 18 -1.10 2.41 -29.18
N CYS A 19 -0.13 2.97 -28.44
CA CYS A 19 1.17 2.35 -28.26
C CYS A 19 1.05 1.03 -27.48
N ILE A 20 0.44 1.04 -26.30
CA ILE A 20 0.30 -0.17 -25.46
C ILE A 20 -0.53 -1.23 -26.17
N ARG A 21 -1.61 -0.83 -26.84
CA ARG A 21 -2.39 -1.75 -27.69
C ARG A 21 -1.51 -2.42 -28.73
N GLY A 22 -0.70 -1.65 -29.45
CA GLY A 22 0.24 -2.18 -30.44
C GLY A 22 1.30 -3.11 -29.86
N VAL A 23 1.77 -2.84 -28.62
CA VAL A 23 2.72 -3.73 -27.91
C VAL A 23 2.03 -5.04 -27.51
N ILE A 24 0.81 -5.00 -27.00
CA ILE A 24 0.02 -6.19 -26.64
C ILE A 24 -0.24 -7.07 -27.87
N CYS A 25 -0.52 -6.45 -29.03
CA CYS A 25 -0.77 -7.13 -30.29
C CYS A 25 0.52 -7.53 -31.06
N ASP A 26 1.71 -7.26 -30.49
CA ASP A 26 3.03 -7.50 -31.13
C ASP A 26 3.30 -6.66 -32.40
N GLU A 27 2.57 -5.60 -32.59
CA GLU A 27 2.70 -4.65 -33.71
C GLU A 27 3.79 -3.60 -33.45
N ARG A 28 3.98 -3.23 -32.18
CA ARG A 28 5.00 -2.27 -31.72
C ARG A 28 5.94 -2.89 -30.68
N PRO A 29 7.20 -2.45 -30.58
CA PRO A 29 8.07 -2.86 -29.49
C PRO A 29 7.69 -2.14 -28.19
N ALA A 30 7.90 -2.78 -27.02
CA ALA A 30 7.66 -2.17 -25.72
C ALA A 30 8.51 -0.92 -25.49
N SER A 31 9.68 -0.82 -26.10
CA SER A 31 10.52 0.39 -26.08
C SER A 31 9.85 1.63 -26.69
N SER A 32 8.80 1.49 -27.48
CA SER A 32 8.02 2.62 -28.02
C SER A 32 7.32 3.41 -26.91
N ILE A 33 7.03 2.78 -25.77
CA ILE A 33 6.39 3.42 -24.62
C ILE A 33 7.21 4.62 -24.12
N THR A 34 8.55 4.50 -24.15
CA THR A 34 9.46 5.62 -23.80
C THR A 34 9.16 6.86 -24.61
N HIS A 35 8.98 6.74 -25.91
CA HIS A 35 8.70 7.88 -26.79
C HIS A 35 7.35 8.52 -26.46
N GLU A 36 6.32 7.72 -26.26
CA GLU A 36 4.96 8.24 -26.04
C GLU A 36 4.84 9.04 -24.74
N TRP A 37 5.40 8.54 -23.63
CA TRP A 37 5.30 9.32 -22.38
C TRP A 37 6.19 10.58 -22.38
N GLN A 38 7.31 10.57 -23.10
CA GLN A 38 8.19 11.73 -23.22
C GLN A 38 7.59 12.85 -24.10
N GLN A 39 6.79 12.50 -25.10
CA GLN A 39 6.14 13.51 -25.96
C GLN A 39 5.14 14.40 -25.21
N VAL A 40 4.56 13.93 -24.13
CA VAL A 40 3.56 14.65 -23.33
C VAL A 40 4.12 15.18 -22.01
N ASP A 41 5.45 15.25 -21.88
CA ASP A 41 6.12 15.61 -20.61
C ASP A 41 5.68 16.99 -20.07
N ASP A 42 5.41 17.94 -20.94
CA ASP A 42 4.94 19.29 -20.61
C ASP A 42 3.49 19.34 -20.10
N ILE A 43 2.68 18.32 -20.41
CA ILE A 43 1.27 18.18 -19.98
C ILE A 43 1.02 16.85 -19.25
N ARG A 44 2.04 16.12 -18.89
CA ARG A 44 1.93 14.77 -18.32
C ARG A 44 0.98 14.69 -17.14
N ASP A 45 0.96 15.69 -16.27
CA ASP A 45 0.12 15.72 -15.07
C ASP A 45 -1.37 15.84 -15.39
N HIS A 46 -1.72 16.11 -16.64
CA HIS A 46 -3.07 16.22 -17.16
C HIS A 46 -3.50 15.02 -18.04
N MET A 47 -2.62 14.04 -18.23
CA MET A 47 -2.97 12.86 -19.03
C MET A 47 -3.73 11.84 -18.20
N LEU A 48 -4.71 11.17 -18.80
CA LEU A 48 -5.43 10.03 -18.20
C LEU A 48 -5.13 8.79 -19.04
N TYR A 49 -4.52 7.78 -18.40
CA TYR A 49 -4.20 6.53 -19.05
C TYR A 49 -5.31 5.49 -18.87
N PHE A 50 -5.51 4.67 -19.86
CA PHE A 50 -6.53 3.62 -19.89
C PHE A 50 -6.15 2.53 -20.89
N LEU A 51 -6.78 1.35 -20.78
CA LEU A 51 -6.64 0.25 -21.75
C LEU A 51 -7.97 -0.11 -22.39
N GLU A 52 -9.09 0.25 -21.78
CA GLU A 52 -10.43 0.04 -22.26
C GLU A 52 -11.30 1.26 -21.98
N ASN A 53 -12.23 1.55 -22.86
CA ASN A 53 -13.33 2.47 -22.67
C ASN A 53 -14.55 2.06 -23.53
N HIS A 54 -15.56 2.90 -23.60
CA HIS A 54 -16.79 2.62 -24.34
C HIS A 54 -16.63 2.69 -25.87
N ASP A 55 -15.55 3.30 -26.37
CA ASP A 55 -15.27 3.45 -27.81
C ASP A 55 -14.33 2.37 -28.33
N GLU A 56 -13.50 1.79 -27.47
CA GLU A 56 -12.45 0.83 -27.83
C GLU A 56 -12.86 -0.62 -27.53
N GLN A 57 -12.28 -1.56 -28.26
CA GLN A 57 -12.52 -2.99 -28.01
C GLN A 57 -11.94 -3.41 -26.65
N ARG A 58 -12.65 -4.33 -25.99
CA ARG A 58 -12.17 -4.99 -24.78
C ARG A 58 -10.91 -5.80 -25.05
N ILE A 59 -9.96 -5.82 -24.12
CA ILE A 59 -8.73 -6.60 -24.21
C ILE A 59 -9.03 -8.08 -24.46
N ALA A 60 -10.03 -8.62 -23.78
CA ALA A 60 -10.43 -10.01 -23.89
C ALA A 60 -11.19 -10.37 -25.19
N SER A 61 -11.58 -9.37 -26.00
CA SER A 61 -12.30 -9.59 -27.25
C SER A 61 -11.42 -10.21 -28.33
N ASP A 62 -12.06 -10.87 -29.29
CA ASP A 62 -11.40 -11.43 -30.48
C ASP A 62 -10.83 -10.34 -31.41
N PHE A 63 -11.26 -9.08 -31.22
CA PHE A 63 -10.82 -7.91 -31.99
C PHE A 63 -9.66 -7.14 -31.37
N PHE A 64 -9.17 -7.57 -30.18
CA PHE A 64 -7.99 -7.00 -29.58
C PHE A 64 -6.97 -8.11 -29.24
N ALA A 65 -6.97 -8.64 -28.02
CA ALA A 65 -5.96 -9.59 -27.58
C ALA A 65 -6.47 -11.02 -27.34
N GLY A 66 -7.79 -11.22 -27.29
CA GLY A 66 -8.46 -12.51 -27.05
C GLY A 66 -8.20 -13.12 -25.67
N ASN A 67 -7.44 -12.43 -24.83
CA ASN A 67 -7.07 -12.89 -23.49
C ASN A 67 -6.84 -11.68 -22.57
N PRO A 68 -7.61 -11.53 -21.47
CA PRO A 68 -7.51 -10.37 -20.60
C PRO A 68 -6.15 -10.25 -19.87
N TRP A 69 -5.46 -11.36 -19.64
CA TRP A 69 -4.13 -11.36 -19.02
C TRP A 69 -3.08 -10.63 -19.85
N LYS A 70 -3.22 -10.58 -21.16
CA LYS A 70 -2.31 -9.82 -22.02
C LYS A 70 -2.35 -8.30 -21.75
N GLY A 71 -3.42 -7.81 -21.13
CA GLY A 71 -3.54 -6.41 -20.71
C GLY A 71 -2.80 -6.09 -19.41
N VAL A 72 -2.46 -7.10 -18.59
CA VAL A 72 -1.88 -6.86 -17.26
C VAL A 72 -0.57 -6.07 -17.31
N PRO A 73 0.44 -6.38 -18.15
CA PRO A 73 1.65 -5.56 -18.24
C PRO A 73 1.36 -4.13 -18.70
N GLY A 74 0.41 -3.95 -19.63
CA GLY A 74 -0.04 -2.62 -20.05
C GLY A 74 -0.70 -1.84 -18.91
N MET A 75 -1.50 -2.52 -18.09
CA MET A 75 -2.10 -1.90 -16.91
C MET A 75 -1.07 -1.51 -15.86
N ILE A 76 -0.03 -2.32 -15.65
CA ILE A 76 1.10 -1.99 -14.76
C ILE A 76 1.79 -0.70 -15.23
N VAL A 77 2.05 -0.59 -16.52
CA VAL A 77 2.65 0.62 -17.11
C VAL A 77 1.71 1.82 -16.92
N SER A 78 0.45 1.70 -17.33
CA SER A 78 -0.53 2.79 -17.26
C SER A 78 -0.76 3.30 -15.84
N ALA A 79 -0.72 2.40 -14.84
CA ALA A 79 -0.98 2.74 -13.45
C ALA A 79 0.23 3.30 -12.71
N LEU A 80 1.47 2.95 -13.12
CA LEU A 80 2.64 3.19 -12.29
C LEU A 80 3.70 4.08 -12.94
N LEU A 81 3.64 4.31 -14.26
CA LEU A 81 4.68 5.04 -14.98
C LEU A 81 4.74 6.51 -14.58
N GLN A 82 3.60 7.13 -14.37
CA GLN A 82 3.47 8.55 -14.03
C GLN A 82 2.56 8.75 -12.80
N GLN A 83 2.33 10.00 -12.41
CA GLN A 83 1.43 10.38 -11.31
C GLN A 83 -0.04 10.50 -11.77
N ASN A 84 -0.29 10.24 -13.03
CA ASN A 84 -1.58 10.41 -13.68
C ASN A 84 -2.65 9.50 -13.11
N PRO A 85 -3.92 9.92 -13.14
CA PRO A 85 -5.02 8.99 -12.94
C PRO A 85 -5.04 7.92 -14.03
N VAL A 86 -5.45 6.72 -13.65
CA VAL A 86 -5.68 5.60 -14.55
C VAL A 86 -7.15 5.23 -14.50
N MET A 87 -7.75 5.00 -15.66
CA MET A 87 -9.13 4.53 -15.75
C MET A 87 -9.16 3.03 -15.97
N VAL A 88 -9.95 2.33 -15.16
CA VAL A 88 -10.36 0.94 -15.38
C VAL A 88 -11.82 0.96 -15.82
N TYR A 89 -12.08 0.50 -17.03
CA TYR A 89 -13.45 0.42 -17.53
C TYR A 89 -14.17 -0.77 -16.91
N ALA A 90 -15.42 -0.56 -16.46
CA ALA A 90 -16.18 -1.57 -15.72
C ALA A 90 -16.19 -2.92 -16.44
N GLY A 91 -15.76 -3.99 -15.73
CA GLY A 91 -15.61 -5.34 -16.24
C GLY A 91 -14.21 -5.68 -16.79
N GLN A 92 -13.35 -4.71 -17.01
CA GLN A 92 -11.96 -4.95 -17.43
C GLN A 92 -11.22 -5.84 -16.41
N GLU A 93 -11.46 -5.59 -15.12
CA GLU A 93 -10.91 -6.33 -13.99
C GLU A 93 -11.42 -7.78 -13.88
N PHE A 94 -12.49 -8.11 -14.59
CA PHE A 94 -13.05 -9.46 -14.68
C PHE A 94 -12.86 -10.10 -16.04
N GLY A 95 -12.21 -9.40 -16.98
CA GLY A 95 -11.95 -9.91 -18.31
C GLY A 95 -13.19 -9.89 -19.23
N GLU A 96 -14.04 -8.85 -19.12
CA GLU A 96 -15.19 -8.63 -20.01
C GLU A 96 -14.74 -8.68 -21.48
N ARG A 97 -15.46 -9.42 -22.29
CA ARG A 97 -15.11 -9.64 -23.71
C ARG A 97 -15.78 -8.69 -24.67
N GLY A 98 -16.97 -8.18 -24.38
CA GLY A 98 -17.77 -7.41 -25.32
C GLY A 98 -18.12 -8.20 -26.58
N MET A 99 -18.29 -9.52 -26.46
CA MET A 99 -18.52 -10.44 -27.59
C MET A 99 -19.96 -10.99 -27.61
N ASP A 100 -20.81 -10.53 -26.71
CA ASP A 100 -22.21 -10.92 -26.65
C ASP A 100 -23.09 -9.98 -27.49
N LYS A 101 -24.21 -9.46 -26.94
CA LYS A 101 -25.14 -8.59 -27.66
C LYS A 101 -25.02 -7.11 -27.29
N GLU A 102 -24.15 -6.78 -26.37
CA GLU A 102 -24.04 -5.47 -25.73
C GLU A 102 -23.22 -4.42 -26.50
N GLY A 103 -22.60 -4.78 -27.61
CA GLY A 103 -21.82 -3.84 -28.42
C GLY A 103 -22.67 -2.85 -29.20
N PHE A 104 -22.09 -1.75 -29.70
CA PHE A 104 -22.75 -0.80 -30.59
C PHE A 104 -23.20 -1.42 -31.91
N SER A 105 -22.41 -2.35 -32.40
CA SER A 105 -22.66 -3.06 -33.68
C SER A 105 -22.88 -4.56 -33.46
N GLY A 106 -23.34 -4.97 -32.30
CA GLY A 106 -23.41 -6.36 -31.90
C GLY A 106 -22.08 -6.88 -31.37
N ARG A 107 -21.61 -8.01 -31.86
CA ARG A 107 -20.39 -8.69 -31.36
C ARG A 107 -19.10 -8.09 -31.93
N ASP A 108 -18.84 -6.83 -31.64
CA ASP A 108 -17.69 -6.11 -32.17
C ASP A 108 -16.56 -5.88 -31.15
N GLY A 109 -16.65 -6.51 -29.99
CA GLY A 109 -15.66 -6.41 -28.90
C GLY A 109 -15.79 -5.17 -28.04
N ARG A 110 -16.89 -4.43 -28.14
CA ARG A 110 -17.20 -3.24 -27.35
C ARG A 110 -18.37 -3.50 -26.41
N SER A 111 -18.35 -2.87 -25.25
CA SER A 111 -19.49 -2.89 -24.32
C SER A 111 -20.14 -1.53 -24.28
N THR A 112 -21.48 -1.52 -24.26
CA THR A 112 -22.25 -0.28 -24.13
C THR A 112 -22.16 0.30 -22.72
N ILE A 113 -22.19 1.63 -22.61
CA ILE A 113 -22.31 2.33 -21.31
C ILE A 113 -23.77 2.36 -20.81
N PHE A 114 -24.75 1.94 -21.64
CA PHE A 114 -26.15 2.05 -21.31
C PHE A 114 -26.74 0.77 -20.71
N ASP A 115 -26.22 -0.39 -21.12
CA ASP A 115 -26.71 -1.71 -20.73
C ASP A 115 -25.61 -2.59 -20.08
N TYR A 116 -24.73 -1.99 -19.31
CA TYR A 116 -23.59 -2.68 -18.68
C TYR A 116 -24.00 -3.86 -17.77
N TRP A 117 -25.22 -3.84 -17.23
CA TRP A 117 -25.76 -4.94 -16.42
C TRP A 117 -26.13 -6.19 -17.22
N THR A 118 -26.17 -6.12 -18.53
CA THR A 118 -26.39 -7.30 -19.40
C THR A 118 -25.11 -8.08 -19.67
N SER A 119 -23.96 -7.49 -19.38
CA SER A 119 -22.64 -8.12 -19.52
C SER A 119 -22.43 -9.17 -18.42
N GLU A 120 -22.11 -10.40 -18.83
CA GLU A 120 -21.97 -11.53 -17.91
C GLU A 120 -20.84 -11.31 -16.89
N ALA A 121 -19.69 -10.86 -17.32
CA ALA A 121 -18.53 -10.63 -16.43
C ALA A 121 -18.81 -9.51 -15.43
N ILE A 122 -19.47 -8.43 -15.87
CA ILE A 122 -19.85 -7.31 -15.00
C ILE A 122 -20.91 -7.80 -13.99
N TYR A 123 -21.94 -8.52 -14.44
CA TYR A 123 -22.98 -9.04 -13.55
C TYR A 123 -22.38 -9.95 -12.46
N LYS A 124 -21.55 -10.92 -12.85
CA LYS A 124 -20.87 -11.80 -11.91
C LYS A 124 -19.99 -10.99 -10.95
N GLY A 125 -19.18 -10.09 -11.46
CA GLY A 125 -18.21 -9.33 -10.67
C GLY A 125 -18.83 -8.44 -9.60
N PHE A 126 -19.99 -7.82 -9.89
CA PHE A 126 -20.61 -6.88 -8.97
C PHE A 126 -21.79 -7.44 -8.18
N PHE A 127 -22.51 -8.41 -8.74
CA PHE A 127 -23.77 -8.89 -8.14
C PHE A 127 -23.75 -10.36 -7.72
N ASN A 128 -22.91 -11.19 -8.33
CA ASN A 128 -22.86 -12.62 -8.05
C ASN A 128 -21.44 -13.20 -8.11
N GLN A 129 -20.57 -12.72 -7.21
CA GLN A 129 -19.14 -13.07 -7.18
C GLN A 129 -18.87 -14.57 -7.00
N GLU A 130 -19.84 -15.34 -6.53
CA GLU A 130 -19.69 -16.79 -6.39
C GLU A 130 -19.55 -17.47 -7.76
N GLU A 131 -20.17 -16.92 -8.81
CA GLU A 131 -20.09 -17.44 -10.17
C GLU A 131 -18.81 -17.06 -10.93
N LEU A 132 -17.99 -16.16 -10.40
CA LEU A 132 -16.69 -15.86 -10.98
C LEU A 132 -15.81 -17.11 -11.01
N THR A 133 -15.23 -17.38 -12.16
CA THR A 133 -14.20 -18.41 -12.31
C THR A 133 -12.96 -18.11 -11.47
N THR A 134 -12.13 -19.11 -11.25
CA THR A 134 -10.85 -18.92 -10.55
C THR A 134 -9.95 -17.91 -11.28
N ASP A 135 -10.01 -17.87 -12.61
CA ASP A 135 -9.18 -16.98 -13.42
C ASP A 135 -9.66 -15.54 -13.35
N GLU A 136 -10.96 -15.29 -13.44
CA GLU A 136 -11.57 -13.97 -13.23
C GLU A 136 -11.28 -13.42 -11.83
N LYS A 137 -11.39 -14.25 -10.78
CA LYS A 137 -11.01 -13.87 -9.41
C LYS A 137 -9.54 -13.49 -9.29
N LYS A 138 -8.63 -14.26 -9.91
CA LYS A 138 -7.20 -13.93 -9.90
C LYS A 138 -6.90 -12.63 -10.63
N LEU A 139 -7.50 -12.43 -11.80
CA LEU A 139 -7.34 -11.19 -12.56
C LEU A 139 -7.81 -9.98 -11.74
N SER A 140 -8.99 -10.07 -11.15
CA SER A 140 -9.56 -9.03 -10.28
C SER A 140 -8.64 -8.68 -9.10
N LEU A 141 -8.02 -9.68 -8.47
CA LEU A 141 -7.06 -9.44 -7.39
C LEU A 141 -5.82 -8.67 -7.85
N VAL A 142 -5.35 -8.91 -9.09
CA VAL A 142 -4.23 -8.15 -9.66
C VAL A 142 -4.62 -6.68 -9.85
N TYR A 143 -5.78 -6.41 -10.47
CA TYR A 143 -6.29 -5.03 -10.64
C TYR A 143 -6.49 -4.34 -9.28
N GLN A 144 -7.08 -5.03 -8.33
CA GLN A 144 -7.27 -4.51 -6.98
C GLN A 144 -5.93 -4.17 -6.29
N GLY A 145 -4.92 -5.02 -6.47
CA GLY A 145 -3.56 -4.77 -6.00
C GLY A 145 -2.96 -3.52 -6.62
N LEU A 146 -3.00 -3.40 -7.95
CA LEU A 146 -2.47 -2.25 -8.68
C LEU A 146 -3.12 -0.93 -8.25
N LEU A 147 -4.46 -0.89 -8.17
CA LEU A 147 -5.18 0.32 -7.74
C LEU A 147 -4.88 0.70 -6.28
N ARG A 148 -4.67 -0.29 -5.40
CA ARG A 148 -4.21 -0.03 -4.03
C ARG A 148 -2.81 0.58 -4.01
N PHE A 149 -1.89 0.13 -4.87
CA PHE A 149 -0.54 0.70 -4.95
C PHE A 149 -0.59 2.15 -5.43
N CYS A 150 -1.43 2.47 -6.44
CA CYS A 150 -1.63 3.85 -6.89
C CYS A 150 -2.03 4.79 -5.74
N ASN A 151 -2.85 4.31 -4.80
CA ASN A 151 -3.31 5.12 -3.68
C ASN A 151 -2.35 5.12 -2.49
N ARG A 152 -1.54 4.08 -2.30
CA ARG A 152 -0.74 3.90 -1.10
C ARG A 152 0.74 4.23 -1.27
N GLU A 153 1.32 3.85 -2.41
CA GLU A 153 2.76 3.99 -2.60
C GLU A 153 3.12 5.42 -2.97
N LYS A 154 3.95 6.06 -2.15
CA LYS A 154 4.35 7.47 -2.35
C LYS A 154 5.11 7.65 -3.65
N ALA A 155 5.97 6.69 -4.00
CA ALA A 155 6.71 6.69 -5.25
C ALA A 155 5.79 6.73 -6.48
N VAL A 156 4.58 6.18 -6.42
CA VAL A 156 3.59 6.27 -7.51
C VAL A 156 2.92 7.64 -7.51
N ARG A 157 2.45 8.11 -6.35
CA ARG A 157 1.64 9.34 -6.25
C ARG A 157 2.42 10.63 -6.48
N GLU A 158 3.69 10.65 -6.07
CA GLU A 158 4.50 11.88 -5.97
C GLU A 158 5.91 11.70 -6.55
N GLY A 159 6.26 10.47 -6.97
CA GLY A 159 7.62 10.11 -7.33
C GLY A 159 8.05 10.56 -8.71
N LEU A 160 9.36 10.70 -8.87
CA LEU A 160 10.00 10.87 -10.15
C LEU A 160 10.05 9.54 -10.90
N THR A 161 9.91 9.59 -12.22
CA THR A 161 10.13 8.46 -13.11
C THR A 161 11.55 8.49 -13.65
N PHE A 162 12.22 7.33 -13.67
CA PHE A 162 13.48 7.15 -14.37
C PHE A 162 13.36 5.95 -15.33
N ASP A 163 13.37 6.23 -16.62
CA ASP A 163 13.25 5.22 -17.66
C ASP A 163 14.59 4.47 -17.80
N LEU A 164 14.55 3.14 -17.67
CA LEU A 164 15.72 2.28 -17.79
C LEU A 164 15.88 1.64 -19.19
N MET A 165 14.97 1.95 -20.13
CA MET A 165 14.98 1.32 -21.45
C MET A 165 16.24 1.65 -22.25
N TYR A 166 16.77 2.89 -22.16
CA TYR A 166 17.90 3.33 -22.97
C TYR A 166 19.18 2.51 -22.71
N VAL A 167 19.42 2.03 -21.48
CA VAL A 167 20.58 1.18 -21.15
C VAL A 167 20.32 -0.30 -21.33
N ASN A 168 19.05 -0.72 -21.38
CA ASN A 168 18.66 -2.11 -21.50
C ASN A 168 18.31 -2.53 -22.95
N ASN A 169 18.16 -1.60 -23.88
CA ASN A 169 17.83 -1.86 -25.28
C ASN A 169 18.80 -2.79 -26.01
N GLN A 170 20.04 -2.88 -25.57
CA GLN A 170 21.10 -3.68 -26.19
C GLN A 170 21.58 -4.82 -25.28
N SER A 171 20.91 -5.06 -24.16
CA SER A 171 21.26 -6.14 -23.25
C SER A 171 20.88 -7.50 -23.85
N TYR A 172 21.81 -8.46 -23.81
CA TYR A 172 21.55 -9.82 -24.31
C TYR A 172 20.41 -10.55 -23.58
N GLN A 173 20.18 -10.22 -22.32
CA GLN A 173 19.17 -10.85 -21.47
C GLN A 173 17.94 -9.96 -21.25
N PHE A 174 17.69 -9.01 -22.13
CA PHE A 174 16.54 -8.13 -22.07
C PHE A 174 16.01 -7.92 -23.51
N ASN A 175 14.73 -8.19 -23.71
CA ASN A 175 14.11 -8.01 -25.01
C ASN A 175 13.28 -6.73 -25.05
N PRO A 176 13.77 -5.63 -25.63
CA PRO A 176 13.07 -4.33 -25.65
C PRO A 176 11.77 -4.33 -26.49
N ARG A 177 11.53 -5.39 -27.26
CA ARG A 177 10.22 -5.56 -27.92
C ARG A 177 9.14 -6.04 -26.96
N LYS A 178 9.52 -6.74 -25.88
CA LYS A 178 8.60 -7.46 -24.99
C LYS A 178 8.65 -7.00 -23.54
N GLN A 179 9.73 -6.40 -23.11
CA GLN A 179 9.85 -5.92 -21.74
C GLN A 179 9.98 -4.40 -21.70
N PHE A 180 9.35 -3.81 -20.68
CA PHE A 180 9.48 -2.40 -20.33
C PHE A 180 9.86 -2.26 -18.86
N VAL A 181 10.85 -1.41 -18.55
CA VAL A 181 11.41 -1.30 -17.22
C VAL A 181 11.69 0.15 -16.85
N PHE A 182 11.34 0.52 -15.61
CA PHE A 182 11.56 1.87 -15.08
C PHE A 182 11.65 1.86 -13.56
N LEU A 183 12.17 2.97 -13.00
CA LEU A 183 12.17 3.26 -11.58
C LEU A 183 11.18 4.36 -11.26
N ARG A 184 10.56 4.27 -10.08
CA ARG A 184 9.82 5.35 -9.45
C ARG A 184 10.45 5.66 -8.11
N LYS A 185 10.60 6.93 -7.74
CA LYS A 185 11.16 7.29 -6.44
C LYS A 185 10.50 8.53 -5.85
N ALA A 186 10.09 8.41 -4.59
CA ALA A 186 9.72 9.54 -3.74
C ALA A 186 10.36 9.35 -2.36
N ASP A 187 11.01 10.37 -1.85
CA ASP A 187 11.75 10.34 -0.59
C ASP A 187 12.67 9.11 -0.50
N ASP A 188 12.40 8.21 0.44
CA ASP A 188 13.19 6.98 0.65
C ASP A 188 12.62 5.77 -0.10
N GLU A 189 11.41 5.88 -0.64
CA GLU A 189 10.73 4.79 -1.31
C GLU A 189 11.12 4.71 -2.78
N VAL A 190 11.55 3.51 -3.21
CA VAL A 190 11.87 3.20 -4.61
C VAL A 190 11.06 2.00 -5.07
N LEU A 191 10.51 2.10 -6.26
CA LEU A 191 9.91 0.98 -6.98
C LEU A 191 10.73 0.68 -8.24
N LEU A 192 11.17 -0.55 -8.40
CA LEU A 192 11.66 -1.09 -9.66
C LEU A 192 10.51 -1.86 -10.32
N VAL A 193 10.01 -1.34 -11.43
CA VAL A 193 8.85 -1.87 -12.13
C VAL A 193 9.28 -2.49 -13.45
N VAL A 194 8.84 -3.71 -13.69
CA VAL A 194 9.05 -4.44 -14.93
C VAL A 194 7.72 -4.95 -15.46
N ALA A 195 7.41 -4.63 -16.70
CA ALA A 195 6.27 -5.18 -17.45
C ALA A 195 6.76 -6.14 -18.52
N ASN A 196 6.23 -7.36 -18.55
CA ASN A 196 6.57 -8.40 -19.53
C ASN A 196 5.37 -8.70 -20.43
N PHE A 197 5.41 -8.23 -21.65
CA PHE A 197 4.41 -8.47 -22.70
C PHE A 197 4.65 -9.79 -23.45
N ASP A 198 5.69 -10.56 -23.09
CA ASP A 198 5.93 -11.87 -23.70
C ASP A 198 4.92 -12.90 -23.16
N GLN A 199 4.50 -13.80 -24.03
CA GLN A 199 3.65 -14.95 -23.68
C GLN A 199 4.43 -16.07 -22.98
N LYS A 200 5.68 -15.82 -22.64
CA LYS A 200 6.57 -16.73 -21.91
C LYS A 200 7.09 -16.08 -20.65
N ARG A 201 7.30 -16.88 -19.62
CA ARG A 201 8.10 -16.52 -18.47
C ARG A 201 9.53 -16.24 -18.92
N VAL A 202 10.13 -15.17 -18.43
CA VAL A 202 11.47 -14.72 -18.80
C VAL A 202 12.35 -14.53 -17.58
N GLN A 203 13.63 -14.83 -17.74
CA GLN A 203 14.67 -14.40 -16.81
C GLN A 203 15.46 -13.29 -17.50
N ILE A 204 15.44 -12.12 -16.90
CA ILE A 204 16.07 -10.91 -17.44
C ILE A 204 17.06 -10.32 -16.47
N ASN A 205 18.05 -9.62 -16.98
CA ASN A 205 18.95 -8.79 -16.20
C ASN A 205 18.69 -7.33 -16.53
N VAL A 206 18.31 -6.58 -15.51
CA VAL A 206 18.06 -5.14 -15.61
C VAL A 206 19.28 -4.37 -15.15
N THR A 207 19.91 -3.63 -16.04
CA THR A 207 21.00 -2.70 -15.72
C THR A 207 20.43 -1.42 -15.12
N ILE A 208 20.96 -1.01 -13.96
CA ILE A 208 20.68 0.29 -13.35
C ILE A 208 21.93 1.16 -13.52
N PRO A 209 21.88 2.18 -14.38
CA PRO A 209 23.09 2.95 -14.74
C PRO A 209 23.52 3.91 -13.63
N ALA A 210 24.81 4.26 -13.59
CA ALA A 210 25.35 5.23 -12.63
C ALA A 210 24.55 6.54 -12.59
N HIS A 211 24.06 7.01 -13.74
CA HIS A 211 23.21 8.20 -13.83
C HIS A 211 21.89 8.07 -13.01
N ALA A 212 21.29 6.86 -12.93
CA ALA A 212 20.12 6.66 -12.08
C ALA A 212 20.45 6.84 -10.59
N TYR A 213 21.65 6.42 -10.16
CA TYR A 213 22.11 6.62 -8.79
C TYR A 213 22.28 8.09 -8.47
N ASP A 214 22.87 8.86 -9.37
CA ASP A 214 23.09 10.30 -9.17
C ASP A 214 21.75 11.05 -9.18
N PHE A 215 20.87 10.74 -10.11
CA PHE A 215 19.59 11.43 -10.27
C PHE A 215 18.59 11.10 -9.15
N LEU A 216 18.50 9.82 -8.76
CA LEU A 216 17.53 9.35 -7.77
C LEU A 216 18.13 9.25 -6.35
N GLY A 217 19.44 9.40 -6.15
CA GLY A 217 20.10 9.20 -4.88
C GLY A 217 19.96 7.74 -4.40
N LEU A 218 20.22 6.76 -5.29
CA LEU A 218 20.15 5.35 -4.93
C LEU A 218 21.38 4.93 -4.09
N PRO A 219 21.22 3.98 -3.15
CA PRO A 219 22.35 3.48 -2.35
C PRO A 219 23.17 2.45 -3.11
N GLU A 220 24.49 2.41 -2.86
CA GLU A 220 25.38 1.34 -3.32
C GLU A 220 25.59 0.34 -2.18
N ARG A 221 24.65 -0.57 -1.98
CA ARG A 221 24.66 -1.59 -0.93
C ARG A 221 23.67 -2.72 -1.22
N GLU A 222 23.67 -3.72 -0.38
CA GLU A 222 22.57 -4.70 -0.36
C GLU A 222 21.27 -4.03 0.12
N VAL A 223 20.19 -4.32 -0.61
CA VAL A 223 18.82 -3.92 -0.25
C VAL A 223 17.90 -5.12 -0.30
N GLU A 224 16.94 -5.13 0.59
CA GLU A 224 15.83 -6.07 0.54
C GLU A 224 14.73 -5.50 -0.35
N MET A 225 14.42 -6.20 -1.44
CA MET A 225 13.36 -5.84 -2.38
C MET A 225 12.17 -6.76 -2.18
N THR A 226 10.99 -6.18 -1.96
CA THR A 226 9.72 -6.92 -1.85
C THR A 226 8.87 -6.69 -3.10
N ASP A 227 8.49 -7.73 -3.80
CA ASP A 227 7.51 -7.64 -4.90
C ASP A 227 6.11 -7.42 -4.33
N LEU A 228 5.51 -6.28 -4.64
CA LEU A 228 4.22 -5.87 -4.09
C LEU A 228 3.06 -6.75 -4.56
N LEU A 229 3.18 -7.38 -5.73
CA LEU A 229 2.13 -8.26 -6.27
C LEU A 229 2.11 -9.63 -5.60
N SER A 230 3.26 -10.21 -5.29
CA SER A 230 3.38 -11.57 -4.73
C SER A 230 3.73 -11.59 -3.23
N GLY A 231 4.27 -10.49 -2.70
CA GLY A 231 4.84 -10.43 -1.35
C GLY A 231 6.21 -11.11 -1.22
N PHE A 232 6.76 -11.64 -2.33
CA PHE A 232 8.07 -12.28 -2.32
C PHE A 232 9.18 -11.26 -2.10
N THR A 233 10.09 -11.58 -1.20
CA THR A 233 11.22 -10.72 -0.84
C THR A 233 12.54 -11.38 -1.24
N LYS A 234 13.47 -10.57 -1.74
CA LYS A 234 14.84 -10.98 -2.05
C LYS A 234 15.85 -9.90 -1.70
N THR A 235 17.06 -10.30 -1.38
CA THR A 235 18.20 -9.40 -1.21
C THR A 235 18.92 -9.21 -2.54
N VAL A 236 19.25 -7.97 -2.87
CA VAL A 236 19.97 -7.59 -4.09
C VAL A 236 21.07 -6.60 -3.74
N GLU A 237 22.28 -6.84 -4.25
CA GLU A 237 23.36 -5.87 -4.17
C GLU A 237 23.17 -4.81 -5.26
N LEU A 238 22.92 -3.57 -4.86
CA LEU A 238 22.83 -2.42 -5.78
C LEU A 238 24.21 -1.83 -6.01
N LYS A 239 24.60 -1.75 -7.28
CA LYS A 239 25.88 -1.16 -7.75
C LYS A 239 25.62 -0.29 -8.98
N ARG A 240 26.40 0.77 -9.12
CA ARG A 240 26.41 1.60 -10.34
C ARG A 240 26.77 0.74 -11.54
N ASP A 241 25.97 0.88 -12.60
CA ASP A 241 26.05 0.08 -13.81
C ASP A 241 25.92 -1.45 -13.57
N GLY A 242 25.44 -1.82 -12.39
CA GLY A 242 25.19 -3.21 -12.01
C GLY A 242 23.88 -3.73 -12.59
N GLN A 243 23.71 -5.05 -12.50
CA GLN A 243 22.54 -5.75 -13.02
C GLN A 243 21.73 -6.39 -11.90
N VAL A 244 20.43 -6.29 -12.00
CA VAL A 244 19.45 -6.97 -11.15
C VAL A 244 18.80 -8.08 -11.96
N ALA A 245 19.04 -9.34 -11.54
CA ALA A 245 18.40 -10.50 -12.14
C ALA A 245 16.95 -10.63 -11.70
N LEU A 246 16.00 -10.69 -12.63
CA LEU A 246 14.58 -10.75 -12.39
C LEU A 246 13.94 -11.92 -13.13
N ASP A 247 12.95 -12.53 -12.50
CA ASP A 247 12.13 -13.59 -13.06
C ASP A 247 10.69 -13.07 -13.17
N VAL A 248 10.17 -13.00 -14.40
CA VAL A 248 8.89 -12.36 -14.69
C VAL A 248 8.00 -13.31 -15.48
N GLU A 249 6.79 -13.55 -14.98
CA GLU A 249 5.82 -14.43 -15.61
C GLU A 249 5.35 -13.89 -16.96
N ALA A 250 4.76 -14.79 -17.77
CA ALA A 250 4.17 -14.45 -19.08
C ALA A 250 3.01 -13.45 -18.88
N ASN A 251 2.91 -12.43 -19.74
CA ASN A 251 1.86 -11.42 -19.70
C ASN A 251 1.64 -10.84 -18.30
N TYR A 252 2.72 -10.52 -17.59
CA TYR A 252 2.67 -10.09 -16.20
C TYR A 252 3.75 -9.02 -15.93
N GLY A 253 3.99 -8.70 -14.67
CA GLY A 253 5.05 -7.80 -14.26
C GLY A 253 5.50 -8.04 -12.83
N ARG A 254 6.51 -7.28 -12.42
CA ARG A 254 7.02 -7.23 -11.05
C ARG A 254 7.13 -5.79 -10.60
N ILE A 255 6.80 -5.55 -9.35
CA ILE A 255 6.84 -4.24 -8.71
C ILE A 255 7.64 -4.39 -7.43
N TYR A 256 8.96 -4.28 -7.53
CA TYR A 256 9.86 -4.43 -6.40
C TYR A 256 10.01 -3.12 -5.64
N LYS A 257 9.56 -3.11 -4.41
CA LYS A 257 9.73 -1.98 -3.48
C LYS A 257 10.96 -2.18 -2.60
N PHE A 258 11.75 -1.12 -2.45
CA PHE A 258 12.83 -1.04 -1.47
C PHE A 258 13.01 0.40 -0.97
N ASN A 259 13.79 0.57 0.11
CA ASN A 259 14.08 1.88 0.67
C ASN A 259 15.54 2.26 0.48
N VAL A 260 15.80 3.55 0.17
CA VAL A 260 17.17 4.08 0.03
C VAL A 260 17.86 4.29 1.37
N LYS A 261 17.14 4.64 2.43
CA LYS A 261 17.68 4.62 3.79
C LYS A 261 17.89 3.18 4.23
N GLU A 262 18.95 2.95 4.96
CA GLU A 262 19.12 1.69 5.68
C GLU A 262 17.87 1.46 6.53
N LYS A 263 17.39 0.21 6.58
CA LYS A 263 16.58 -0.19 7.74
C LYS A 263 17.42 0.26 8.94
N PRO A 264 16.87 1.01 9.90
CA PRO A 264 17.58 1.23 11.15
C PRO A 264 18.16 -0.14 11.55
N MET A 265 19.45 -0.21 11.82
CA MET A 265 20.05 -1.44 12.35
C MET A 265 19.06 -2.01 13.35
N ASP A 266 18.84 -3.33 13.36
CA ASP A 266 18.06 -3.97 14.41
C ASP A 266 18.71 -3.59 15.74
N TYR A 267 18.28 -2.42 16.25
CA TYR A 267 18.69 -2.00 17.58
C TYR A 267 18.15 -3.07 18.52
N VAL A 268 19.04 -3.69 19.26
CA VAL A 268 18.66 -4.65 20.30
C VAL A 268 17.87 -3.85 21.33
N LEU A 269 16.57 -3.81 21.14
CA LEU A 269 15.66 -3.28 22.15
C LEU A 269 15.75 -4.21 23.37
N ASN A 270 15.64 -3.63 24.56
CA ASN A 270 15.64 -4.41 25.80
C ASN A 270 14.62 -5.54 25.71
N THR A 271 15.01 -6.76 26.09
CA THR A 271 14.14 -7.93 26.00
C THR A 271 12.98 -7.83 26.99
N HIS A 272 11.76 -8.05 26.50
CA HIS A 272 10.55 -8.10 27.36
C HIS A 272 10.43 -9.50 27.98
N ASN A 273 10.41 -9.56 29.31
CA ASN A 273 10.48 -10.82 30.07
C ASN A 273 9.11 -11.45 30.41
N LYS A 274 8.01 -11.03 29.79
CA LYS A 274 6.66 -11.54 30.10
C LYS A 274 5.96 -12.06 28.84
N GLU A 275 5.11 -13.08 29.04
CA GLU A 275 4.19 -13.54 28.00
C GLU A 275 3.21 -12.40 27.66
N GLU A 276 3.28 -11.90 26.43
CA GLU A 276 2.53 -10.74 25.98
C GLU A 276 1.19 -11.16 25.36
N PHE A 277 0.14 -10.41 25.70
CA PHE A 277 -1.15 -10.49 25.03
C PHE A 277 -1.45 -9.18 24.31
N PRO A 278 -1.10 -9.07 23.02
CA PRO A 278 -1.14 -7.82 22.25
C PRO A 278 -2.47 -7.04 22.33
N PRO A 279 -3.66 -7.69 22.30
CA PRO A 279 -4.93 -6.97 22.46
C PRO A 279 -5.05 -6.20 23.76
N ALA A 280 -4.70 -6.82 24.91
CA ALA A 280 -4.77 -6.14 26.19
C ALA A 280 -3.67 -5.09 26.36
N HIS A 281 -2.51 -5.28 25.75
CA HIS A 281 -1.43 -4.30 25.76
C HIS A 281 -1.80 -3.03 24.95
N THR A 282 -2.42 -3.21 23.78
CA THR A 282 -2.92 -2.05 23.03
C THR A 282 -4.07 -1.36 23.76
N ALA A 283 -4.94 -2.12 24.43
CA ALA A 283 -5.98 -1.54 25.30
C ALA A 283 -5.41 -0.74 26.49
N GLU A 284 -4.25 -1.13 27.02
CA GLU A 284 -3.53 -0.34 28.04
C GLU A 284 -3.18 1.05 27.53
N HIS A 285 -2.61 1.14 26.32
CA HIS A 285 -2.26 2.41 25.69
C HIS A 285 -3.48 3.31 25.50
N LEU A 286 -4.57 2.76 24.95
CA LEU A 286 -5.83 3.50 24.81
C LEU A 286 -6.36 3.98 26.15
N LEU A 287 -6.40 3.10 27.17
CA LEU A 287 -6.91 3.46 28.49
C LEU A 287 -6.06 4.54 29.16
N ASN A 288 -4.74 4.48 29.01
CA ASN A 288 -3.87 5.56 29.49
C ASN A 288 -4.28 6.90 28.90
N GLN A 289 -4.45 6.97 27.59
CA GLN A 289 -4.77 8.23 26.92
C GLN A 289 -6.21 8.69 27.17
N VAL A 290 -7.16 7.76 27.32
CA VAL A 290 -8.53 8.07 27.76
C VAL A 290 -8.51 8.74 29.14
N MET A 291 -7.76 8.20 30.10
CA MET A 291 -7.65 8.75 31.43
C MET A 291 -6.95 10.12 31.46
N VAL A 292 -5.91 10.30 30.63
CA VAL A 292 -5.26 11.61 30.43
C VAL A 292 -6.28 12.64 29.91
N ARG A 293 -7.04 12.29 28.88
CA ARG A 293 -7.99 13.24 28.24
C ARG A 293 -9.22 13.53 29.07
N MET A 294 -9.75 12.54 29.79
CA MET A 294 -10.99 12.70 30.56
C MET A 294 -10.77 13.29 31.94
N PHE A 295 -9.64 12.99 32.58
CA PHE A 295 -9.42 13.36 34.01
C PHE A 295 -8.14 14.18 34.22
N GLY A 296 -7.37 14.50 33.18
CA GLY A 296 -6.07 15.15 33.31
C GLY A 296 -5.04 14.33 34.09
N ALA A 297 -5.26 13.02 34.16
CA ALA A 297 -4.37 12.10 34.86
C ALA A 297 -3.02 11.98 34.20
N GLU A 298 -1.97 11.71 34.95
CA GLU A 298 -0.73 11.19 34.40
C GLU A 298 -0.93 9.74 33.93
N ARG A 299 -0.14 9.32 32.95
CA ARG A 299 -0.16 7.92 32.50
C ARG A 299 0.19 6.98 33.66
N SER A 300 -0.57 5.90 33.80
CA SER A 300 -0.35 4.92 34.85
C SER A 300 1.06 4.33 34.79
N ASN A 301 1.82 4.41 35.85
CA ASN A 301 3.11 3.74 36.04
C ASN A 301 2.99 2.40 36.79
N ASN A 302 1.77 2.00 37.17
CA ASN A 302 1.47 0.74 37.84
C ASN A 302 0.41 -0.02 37.05
N ALA A 303 0.85 -0.64 35.93
CA ALA A 303 0.04 -1.48 35.08
C ALA A 303 0.47 -2.96 35.21
N HIS A 304 -0.53 -3.85 35.24
CA HIS A 304 -0.33 -5.30 35.16
C HIS A 304 -1.28 -5.86 34.12
N ILE A 305 -0.72 -6.20 32.97
CA ILE A 305 -1.48 -6.53 31.77
C ILE A 305 -1.40 -8.02 31.52
N GLU A 306 -2.56 -8.67 31.50
CA GLU A 306 -2.69 -10.12 31.28
C GLU A 306 -3.94 -10.43 30.43
N ARG A 307 -3.96 -11.60 29.81
CA ARG A 307 -5.06 -12.06 28.98
C ARG A 307 -6.40 -12.14 29.70
N LYS A 308 -6.40 -12.65 30.94
CA LYS A 308 -7.64 -12.91 31.69
C LYS A 308 -8.13 -11.69 32.47
N LYS A 309 -7.22 -10.87 32.97
CA LYS A 309 -7.55 -9.76 33.86
C LYS A 309 -6.38 -8.80 33.96
N SER A 310 -6.56 -7.62 33.45
CA SER A 310 -5.60 -6.51 33.54
C SER A 310 -6.01 -5.54 34.65
N LYS A 311 -5.02 -4.85 35.21
CA LYS A 311 -5.23 -3.79 36.18
C LYS A 311 -4.33 -2.60 35.93
N MET A 312 -4.84 -1.38 36.11
CA MET A 312 -4.09 -0.13 36.03
C MET A 312 -4.51 0.77 37.19
N THR A 313 -3.60 1.62 37.65
CA THR A 313 -3.86 2.56 38.73
C THR A 313 -3.50 3.97 38.28
N PHE A 314 -4.42 4.91 38.46
CA PHE A 314 -4.27 6.33 38.13
C PHE A 314 -4.43 7.19 39.39
N ILE A 315 -3.70 8.29 39.48
CA ILE A 315 -3.89 9.29 40.51
C ILE A 315 -4.85 10.34 39.97
N LEU A 316 -5.95 10.58 40.67
CA LEU A 316 -7.01 11.49 40.24
C LEU A 316 -7.38 12.46 41.34
N ASP A 317 -7.90 13.63 41.00
CA ASP A 317 -8.34 14.65 41.94
C ASP A 317 -9.60 14.23 42.72
N HIS A 318 -10.42 13.33 42.13
CA HIS A 318 -11.63 12.82 42.74
C HIS A 318 -11.92 11.38 42.36
N LYS A 319 -12.73 10.70 43.17
CA LYS A 319 -13.23 9.36 42.85
C LYS A 319 -14.23 9.42 41.72
N PRO A 320 -14.00 8.75 40.58
CA PRO A 320 -14.96 8.67 39.49
C PRO A 320 -16.30 8.07 39.93
N ASN A 321 -17.37 8.72 39.53
CA ASN A 321 -18.73 8.25 39.76
C ASN A 321 -19.17 7.26 38.71
N ARG A 322 -20.35 6.61 38.87
CA ARG A 322 -20.84 5.57 37.93
C ARG A 322 -21.03 6.08 36.49
N LYS A 323 -21.32 7.38 36.29
CA LYS A 323 -21.47 7.96 34.95
C LYS A 323 -20.10 8.08 34.28
N GLU A 324 -19.10 8.51 35.02
CA GLU A 324 -17.72 8.64 34.57
C GLU A 324 -17.11 7.27 34.28
N GLU A 325 -17.33 6.26 35.13
CA GLU A 325 -16.90 4.89 34.87
C GLU A 325 -17.54 4.33 33.61
N LYS A 326 -18.82 4.61 33.37
CA LYS A 326 -19.49 4.23 32.11
C LYS A 326 -18.91 4.96 30.93
N ALA A 327 -18.63 6.24 31.04
CA ALA A 327 -18.04 7.05 29.99
C ALA A 327 -16.65 6.53 29.58
N ILE A 328 -15.82 6.06 30.52
CA ILE A 328 -14.55 5.40 30.22
C ILE A 328 -14.78 4.15 29.35
N VAL A 329 -15.74 3.30 29.72
CA VAL A 329 -16.04 2.06 28.96
C VAL A 329 -16.59 2.38 27.57
N ASP A 330 -17.49 3.35 27.48
CA ASP A 330 -18.10 3.77 26.21
C ASP A 330 -17.02 4.34 25.28
N GLU A 331 -16.11 5.18 25.78
CA GLU A 331 -15.03 5.78 25.01
C GLU A 331 -14.01 4.72 24.54
N MET A 332 -13.62 3.79 25.42
CA MET A 332 -12.75 2.68 25.04
C MET A 332 -13.34 1.86 23.90
N ASN A 333 -14.63 1.49 23.98
CA ASN A 333 -15.27 0.70 22.93
C ASN A 333 -15.53 1.52 21.65
N ARG A 334 -15.73 2.84 21.76
CA ARG A 334 -15.79 3.73 20.59
C ARG A 334 -14.48 3.74 19.82
N LEU A 335 -13.36 3.95 20.49
CA LEU A 335 -12.01 3.93 19.89
C LEU A 335 -11.63 2.57 19.30
N ILE A 336 -12.08 1.49 19.91
CA ILE A 336 -11.92 0.14 19.39
C ILE A 336 -12.71 -0.02 18.06
N ALA A 337 -13.94 0.50 18.02
CA ALA A 337 -14.80 0.41 16.84
C ALA A 337 -14.37 1.33 15.69
N GLU A 338 -13.60 2.38 15.96
CA GLU A 338 -13.04 3.28 14.93
C GLU A 338 -11.96 2.63 14.07
N ASP A 339 -11.45 1.46 14.45
CA ASP A 339 -10.43 0.71 13.73
C ASP A 339 -9.15 1.51 13.42
N LEU A 340 -8.69 2.27 14.42
CA LEU A 340 -7.51 3.12 14.29
C LEU A 340 -6.25 2.27 14.01
N PRO A 341 -5.40 2.67 13.04
CA PRO A 341 -4.17 1.95 12.76
C PRO A 341 -3.17 2.05 13.92
N VAL A 342 -2.48 0.94 14.22
CA VAL A 342 -1.38 0.90 15.18
C VAL A 342 -0.08 0.78 14.40
N THR A 343 0.72 1.84 14.43
CA THR A 343 1.97 1.95 13.67
C THR A 343 3.17 2.11 14.60
N PHE A 344 4.35 1.84 14.08
CA PHE A 344 5.60 1.89 14.81
C PHE A 344 6.59 2.82 14.11
N GLU A 345 7.30 3.61 14.89
CA GLU A 345 8.32 4.52 14.42
C GLU A 345 9.56 4.40 15.31
N MET A 346 10.75 4.35 14.71
CA MET A 346 12.01 4.41 15.44
C MET A 346 12.50 5.85 15.46
N VAL A 347 12.75 6.38 16.64
CA VAL A 347 13.22 7.76 16.83
C VAL A 347 14.46 7.79 17.69
N ASP A 348 15.36 8.73 17.40
CA ASP A 348 16.50 9.01 18.27
C ASP A 348 16.01 9.67 19.56
N ARG A 349 16.50 9.22 20.71
CA ARG A 349 16.17 9.75 22.04
C ARG A 349 16.35 11.28 22.16
N ASN A 350 17.25 11.85 21.37
CA ASN A 350 17.53 13.28 21.34
C ASN A 350 16.65 14.07 20.37
N HIS A 351 15.83 13.37 19.54
CA HIS A 351 14.99 13.99 18.51
C HIS A 351 13.54 13.48 18.60
N ILE A 352 12.97 13.53 19.78
CA ILE A 352 11.61 13.03 20.05
C ILE A 352 10.57 14.05 19.60
N PRO A 353 9.47 13.63 18.95
CA PRO A 353 8.37 14.51 18.61
C PRO A 353 7.77 15.21 19.85
N GLU A 354 7.35 16.45 19.69
CA GLU A 354 6.70 17.23 20.74
C GLU A 354 5.44 16.49 21.27
N GLY A 355 5.28 16.45 22.58
CA GLY A 355 4.13 15.80 23.24
C GLY A 355 4.32 14.34 23.62
N VAL A 356 5.46 13.73 23.32
CA VAL A 356 5.77 12.35 23.75
C VAL A 356 6.47 12.38 25.11
N SER A 357 5.83 11.82 26.16
CA SER A 357 6.45 11.70 27.49
C SER A 357 7.47 10.56 27.52
N LEU A 358 8.64 10.83 28.10
CA LEU A 358 9.71 9.88 28.35
C LEU A 358 9.76 9.37 29.79
N ASP A 359 8.85 9.79 30.65
CA ASP A 359 8.89 9.58 32.11
C ASP A 359 8.88 8.10 32.52
N LYS A 360 8.56 7.21 31.59
CA LYS A 360 8.53 5.75 31.82
C LYS A 360 9.70 4.98 31.23
N LEU A 361 10.64 5.67 30.61
CA LEU A 361 11.81 5.00 30.06
C LEU A 361 12.76 4.58 31.20
N PRO A 362 13.24 3.35 31.19
CA PRO A 362 14.33 2.95 32.07
C PRO A 362 15.58 3.80 31.84
N ASP A 363 16.42 3.96 32.86
CA ASP A 363 17.66 4.72 32.77
C ASP A 363 18.62 4.11 31.73
N ASP A 364 18.53 2.80 31.52
CA ASP A 364 19.28 2.00 30.55
C ASP A 364 18.57 1.85 29.19
N ALA A 365 17.57 2.67 28.89
CA ALA A 365 16.90 2.65 27.60
C ALA A 365 17.87 2.97 26.46
N SER A 366 17.71 2.26 25.34
CA SER A 366 18.54 2.42 24.14
C SER A 366 18.49 3.85 23.59
N GLU A 367 19.51 4.28 22.85
CA GLU A 367 19.56 5.58 22.19
C GLU A 367 18.45 5.73 21.14
N MET A 368 18.01 4.61 20.59
CA MET A 368 16.86 4.56 19.68
C MET A 368 15.64 4.00 20.40
N LEU A 369 14.56 4.73 20.33
CA LEU A 369 13.29 4.40 20.94
C LEU A 369 12.28 3.99 19.89
N ARG A 370 11.52 2.93 20.15
CA ARG A 370 10.35 2.58 19.34
C ARG A 370 9.12 3.29 19.88
N LEU A 371 8.57 4.23 19.13
CA LEU A 371 7.28 4.83 19.41
C LEU A 371 6.16 3.95 18.82
N VAL A 372 5.12 3.77 19.59
CA VAL A 372 3.86 3.15 19.18
C VAL A 372 2.83 4.27 19.03
N ARG A 373 2.24 4.37 17.84
CA ARG A 373 1.21 5.35 17.51
C ARG A 373 -0.12 4.66 17.26
N ILE A 374 -1.19 5.11 17.87
CA ILE A 374 -2.56 4.62 17.66
C ILE A 374 -3.35 5.74 16.99
N GLY A 375 -3.41 5.74 15.66
CA GLY A 375 -3.95 6.85 14.88
C GLY A 375 -3.36 8.19 15.33
N ASP A 376 -4.22 9.21 15.46
CA ASP A 376 -3.87 10.49 16.06
C ASP A 376 -4.28 10.58 17.56
N PHE A 377 -4.65 9.43 18.15
CA PHE A 377 -5.18 9.40 19.51
C PHE A 377 -4.08 9.27 20.57
N ASP A 378 -3.10 8.41 20.36
CA ASP A 378 -2.01 8.16 21.32
C ASP A 378 -0.67 7.95 20.62
N VAL A 379 0.41 8.40 21.28
CA VAL A 379 1.79 8.10 20.90
C VAL A 379 2.65 7.99 22.15
N CYS A 380 3.38 6.88 22.28
CA CYS A 380 4.30 6.71 23.41
C CYS A 380 5.40 5.67 23.10
N PRO A 381 6.55 5.73 23.80
CA PRO A 381 7.60 4.73 23.72
C PRO A 381 7.11 3.38 24.25
N CYS A 382 7.25 2.33 23.46
CA CYS A 382 6.93 0.96 23.89
C CYS A 382 7.63 -0.09 23.02
N ILE A 383 8.21 -1.12 23.66
CA ILE A 383 8.87 -2.24 23.00
C ILE A 383 8.00 -3.50 22.89
N GLY A 384 6.86 -3.54 23.59
CA GLY A 384 5.96 -4.69 23.63
C GLY A 384 5.19 -4.92 22.31
N LYS A 385 4.55 -6.07 22.20
CA LYS A 385 3.74 -6.44 21.01
C LYS A 385 2.37 -5.80 21.05
N HIS A 386 1.92 -5.30 19.92
CA HIS A 386 0.62 -4.68 19.72
C HIS A 386 -0.16 -5.32 18.57
N VAL A 387 -1.47 -5.10 18.55
CA VAL A 387 -2.31 -5.42 17.38
C VAL A 387 -2.05 -4.41 16.25
N ARG A 388 -2.50 -4.71 15.03
CA ARG A 388 -2.30 -3.82 13.86
C ARG A 388 -3.32 -2.68 13.78
N SER A 389 -4.49 -2.87 14.39
CA SER A 389 -5.53 -1.86 14.48
C SER A 389 -6.35 -2.06 15.75
N THR A 390 -7.05 -1.01 16.20
CA THR A 390 -7.81 -1.06 17.44
C THR A 390 -8.98 -2.03 17.41
N SER A 391 -9.57 -2.33 16.25
CA SER A 391 -10.63 -3.34 16.10
C SER A 391 -10.18 -4.74 16.52
N GLN A 392 -8.89 -5.05 16.42
CA GLN A 392 -8.32 -6.34 16.84
C GLN A 392 -8.15 -6.48 18.37
N ILE A 393 -8.43 -5.42 19.14
CA ILE A 393 -8.50 -5.49 20.61
C ILE A 393 -9.72 -6.34 21.06
N GLY A 394 -10.77 -6.33 20.24
CA GLY A 394 -12.05 -6.90 20.58
C GLY A 394 -12.88 -5.95 21.45
N ARG A 395 -13.60 -6.47 22.45
CA ARG A 395 -14.45 -5.64 23.30
C ARG A 395 -13.80 -5.40 24.67
N PHE A 396 -13.74 -4.13 25.08
CA PHE A 396 -13.28 -3.75 26.41
C PHE A 396 -14.40 -3.95 27.45
N GLU A 397 -14.10 -4.70 28.50
CA GLU A 397 -15.02 -4.97 29.62
C GLU A 397 -14.41 -4.54 30.96
N LEU A 398 -15.09 -3.66 31.68
CA LEU A 398 -14.73 -3.26 33.01
C LEU A 398 -15.12 -4.36 34.02
N LEU A 399 -14.16 -4.92 34.74
CA LEU A 399 -14.38 -5.93 35.77
C LEU A 399 -14.63 -5.37 37.15
N GLY A 400 -14.27 -4.10 37.36
CA GLY A 400 -14.49 -3.38 38.63
C GLY A 400 -13.44 -2.33 38.89
N THR A 401 -13.75 -1.45 39.80
CA THR A 401 -12.91 -0.35 40.21
C THR A 401 -12.65 -0.40 41.72
N ASN A 402 -11.63 0.31 42.17
CA ASN A 402 -11.36 0.58 43.59
C ASN A 402 -10.75 1.95 43.74
N TRP A 403 -11.08 2.64 44.82
CA TRP A 403 -10.57 3.95 45.18
C TRP A 403 -9.85 3.89 46.53
N ASP A 404 -8.65 4.45 46.58
CA ASP A 404 -7.87 4.68 47.79
C ASP A 404 -7.87 6.17 48.10
N GLU A 405 -8.64 6.57 49.10
CA GLU A 405 -8.83 7.96 49.49
C GLU A 405 -7.52 8.64 49.94
N ALA A 406 -6.67 7.89 50.62
CA ALA A 406 -5.43 8.45 51.17
C ALA A 406 -4.39 8.75 50.07
N LYS A 407 -4.46 8.02 48.95
CA LYS A 407 -3.51 8.12 47.82
C LYS A 407 -4.12 8.78 46.59
N HIS A 408 -5.39 9.14 46.64
CA HIS A 408 -6.15 9.59 45.49
C HIS A 408 -6.00 8.61 44.29
N ALA A 409 -5.90 7.30 44.59
CA ALA A 409 -5.57 6.28 43.62
C ALA A 409 -6.80 5.52 43.13
N PHE A 410 -7.13 5.68 41.87
CA PHE A 410 -8.20 4.99 41.19
C PHE A 410 -7.64 3.77 40.44
N ARG A 411 -8.05 2.58 40.87
CA ARG A 411 -7.63 1.30 40.26
C ARG A 411 -8.74 0.76 39.37
N ILE A 412 -8.42 0.54 38.09
CA ILE A 412 -9.31 -0.08 37.12
C ILE A 412 -8.84 -1.53 36.87
N ARG A 413 -9.80 -2.45 36.86
CA ARG A 413 -9.63 -3.85 36.47
C ARG A 413 -10.48 -4.10 35.25
N PHE A 414 -9.86 -4.64 34.19
CA PHE A 414 -10.53 -4.88 32.93
C PHE A 414 -10.05 -6.16 32.26
N LYS A 415 -10.78 -6.61 31.25
CA LYS A 415 -10.36 -7.61 30.27
C LYS A 415 -10.75 -7.14 28.87
N VAL A 416 -10.15 -7.76 27.87
CA VAL A 416 -10.57 -7.63 26.47
C VAL A 416 -11.07 -8.98 25.97
N VAL A 417 -12.18 -8.96 25.23
CA VAL A 417 -12.82 -10.15 24.65
C VAL A 417 -12.63 -10.05 23.14
N VAL A 418 -11.70 -10.86 22.65
CA VAL A 418 -11.32 -10.93 21.21
C VAL A 418 -12.22 -11.92 20.51
#